data_c8599eaeb6b23821ea0b16e4f43b7560
#
_entry.id   c8599eaeb6b23821ea0b16e4f43b7560
#
_cell.length_a   1.000
_cell.length_b   1.000
_cell.length_c   1.000
_cell.angle_alpha   90.00
_cell.angle_beta   90.00
_cell.angle_gamma   90.00
#
_symmetry.space_group_name_H-M   'P 1'
#
loop_
_entity.id
_entity.type
_entity.pdbx_description
1 polymer ?
#
loop_
_entity_poly.entity_id
_entity_poly.type
_entity_poly.pdbx_seq_one_letter_code
_entity_poly.pdbx_strand_id
1 'polypeptide(L)'
;YTQPVNVNEGYRLYRSAVTDGKNWTELSVSGLPAGEIRLSQITAYEDAFYAVTTKGILYSSADGQTWSLVENAPVIKALLGTIDVEDDFTATGKQPSALSAVIDKNGTLVYGYMNEAKVWNEGTLLNEGFPLTGFGNLSYNSMFRARLLVVAGRDKDNKLTNTAWATEDGRVWAKLTDDETAPFDKQEGVAVAEYDDKMFMLSGIDEAGKASSDIYLSRDGGVNWSLSDTLVVMPQEFKARGFSSIYVDKDNYMYLFGGKETNSSNVLNQIWRGRINRLGF
;
A
#
# COMPACT_ATOMS: atom_id res chain seq x y z
N TYR A 1 10.60 -6.88 -1.77
CA TYR A 1 9.63 -7.85 -2.32
C TYR A 1 9.64 -9.12 -1.48
N THR A 2 8.45 -9.54 -1.05
CA THR A 2 8.26 -10.80 -0.32
C THR A 2 7.56 -11.79 -1.23
N GLN A 3 8.19 -12.91 -1.52
CA GLN A 3 7.54 -14.02 -2.21
C GLN A 3 7.19 -15.11 -1.19
N PRO A 4 5.90 -15.49 -1.03
CA PRO A 4 5.57 -16.68 -0.27
C PRO A 4 6.00 -17.89 -1.09
N VAL A 5 7.08 -18.51 -0.69
CA VAL A 5 7.41 -19.85 -1.10
C VAL A 5 6.70 -20.80 -0.14
N ASN A 6 6.44 -22.03 -0.52
CA ASN A 6 5.74 -23.05 0.25
C ASN A 6 5.65 -22.77 1.75
N VAL A 7 4.49 -22.87 2.36
CA VAL A 7 4.22 -22.57 3.78
C VAL A 7 5.22 -23.18 4.78
N ASN A 8 6.02 -24.14 4.34
CA ASN A 8 7.04 -24.82 5.15
C ASN A 8 8.46 -24.24 5.00
N GLU A 9 8.71 -23.30 4.07
CA GLU A 9 10.07 -22.83 3.74
C GLU A 9 10.41 -21.44 4.30
N GLY A 10 9.48 -20.77 4.95
CA GLY A 10 9.70 -19.44 5.52
C GLY A 10 9.58 -18.31 4.49
N TYR A 11 10.03 -17.11 4.87
CA TYR A 11 10.00 -15.93 4.02
C TYR A 11 11.29 -15.78 3.23
N ARG A 12 11.15 -15.35 1.97
CA ARG A 12 12.29 -14.90 1.16
C ARG A 12 12.13 -13.40 0.91
N LEU A 13 13.12 -12.65 1.34
CA LEU A 13 13.23 -11.23 1.06
C LEU A 13 14.33 -11.01 0.02
N TYR A 14 14.06 -10.12 -0.90
CA TYR A 14 15.02 -9.76 -1.95
C TYR A 14 15.25 -8.26 -1.92
N ARG A 15 16.47 -7.86 -2.21
CA ARG A 15 16.82 -6.46 -2.39
C ARG A 15 17.48 -6.22 -3.75
N SER A 16 17.22 -5.06 -4.32
CA SER A 16 17.93 -4.54 -5.48
C SER A 16 18.37 -3.11 -5.23
N ALA A 17 19.39 -2.65 -5.91
CA ALA A 17 19.73 -1.23 -5.91
C ALA A 17 18.61 -0.43 -6.58
N VAL A 18 18.28 0.74 -6.03
CA VAL A 18 17.21 1.61 -6.53
C VAL A 18 17.41 1.98 -8.02
N THR A 19 18.66 2.07 -8.45
CA THR A 19 19.02 2.43 -9.84
C THR A 19 18.99 1.26 -10.82
N ASP A 20 18.93 0.02 -10.33
CA ASP A 20 19.05 -1.18 -11.16
C ASP A 20 17.67 -1.83 -11.41
N GLY A 21 16.97 -2.23 -10.36
CA GLY A 21 15.67 -2.93 -10.43
C GLY A 21 15.69 -4.26 -11.20
N LYS A 22 16.84 -4.68 -11.74
CA LYS A 22 17.00 -5.91 -12.53
C LYS A 22 17.72 -7.01 -11.76
N ASN A 23 18.74 -6.63 -11.00
CA ASN A 23 19.53 -7.55 -10.23
C ASN A 23 19.03 -7.61 -8.80
N TRP A 24 18.50 -8.77 -8.41
CA TRP A 24 17.92 -9.00 -7.08
C TRP A 24 18.76 -9.99 -6.30
N THR A 25 19.12 -9.63 -5.10
CA THR A 25 19.85 -10.49 -4.17
C THR A 25 18.90 -10.99 -3.09
N GLU A 26 18.84 -12.30 -2.91
CA GLU A 26 18.11 -12.91 -1.79
C GLU A 26 18.82 -12.59 -0.48
N LEU A 27 18.05 -12.16 0.52
CA LEU A 27 18.54 -11.90 1.86
C LEU A 27 18.39 -13.14 2.74
N SER A 28 19.40 -13.44 3.52
CA SER A 28 19.26 -14.44 4.58
C SER A 28 18.44 -13.86 5.72
N VAL A 29 17.22 -14.36 5.92
CA VAL A 29 16.25 -13.79 6.87
C VAL A 29 16.12 -14.70 8.10
N SER A 30 16.10 -14.06 9.27
CA SER A 30 15.86 -14.72 10.56
C SER A 30 14.90 -13.90 11.45
N GLY A 31 14.30 -14.55 12.44
CA GLY A 31 13.44 -13.89 13.44
C GLY A 31 11.98 -13.63 13.02
N LEU A 32 11.62 -13.84 11.76
CA LEU A 32 10.23 -13.81 11.33
C LEU A 32 9.50 -15.12 11.69
N PRO A 33 8.19 -15.07 11.92
CA PRO A 33 7.43 -16.27 12.27
C PRO A 33 7.41 -17.27 11.10
N ALA A 34 7.52 -18.56 11.41
CA ALA A 34 7.38 -19.63 10.43
C ALA A 34 5.91 -20.04 10.27
N GLY A 35 5.58 -20.72 9.18
CA GLY A 35 4.29 -21.33 8.93
C GLY A 35 3.29 -20.46 8.20
N GLU A 36 2.02 -20.56 8.56
CA GLU A 36 0.90 -19.90 7.85
C GLU A 36 0.82 -18.36 8.03
N ILE A 37 1.60 -17.81 8.94
CA ILE A 37 1.61 -16.37 9.21
C ILE A 37 2.46 -15.70 8.13
N ARG A 38 1.84 -14.84 7.33
CA ARG A 38 2.49 -14.12 6.22
C ARG A 38 2.71 -12.66 6.58
N LEU A 39 3.69 -12.03 5.94
CA LEU A 39 3.82 -10.57 5.96
C LEU A 39 2.75 -9.96 5.05
N SER A 40 2.07 -8.96 5.55
CA SER A 40 1.08 -8.19 4.79
C SER A 40 1.66 -6.88 4.25
N GLN A 41 2.51 -6.23 5.04
CA GLN A 41 3.14 -4.96 4.67
C GLN A 41 4.55 -4.86 5.24
N ILE A 42 5.41 -4.12 4.53
CA ILE A 42 6.72 -3.68 5.02
C ILE A 42 6.82 -2.18 4.73
N THR A 43 7.30 -1.42 5.69
CA THR A 43 7.60 0.01 5.54
C THR A 43 8.93 0.35 6.20
N ALA A 44 9.50 1.50 5.86
CA ALA A 44 10.64 2.07 6.56
C ALA A 44 10.17 3.24 7.43
N TYR A 45 10.73 3.34 8.63
CA TYR A 45 10.53 4.46 9.52
C TYR A 45 11.80 4.70 10.31
N GLU A 46 12.30 5.95 10.28
CA GLU A 46 13.63 6.28 10.80
C GLU A 46 14.71 5.34 10.21
N ASP A 47 15.52 4.75 11.05
CA ASP A 47 16.63 3.88 10.66
C ASP A 47 16.26 2.39 10.65
N ALA A 48 14.97 2.06 10.61
CA ALA A 48 14.50 0.68 10.68
C ALA A 48 13.39 0.35 9.65
N PHE A 49 13.33 -0.92 9.31
CA PHE A 49 12.19 -1.52 8.62
C PHE A 49 11.19 -2.05 9.64
N TYR A 50 9.92 -1.92 9.33
CA TYR A 50 8.81 -2.47 10.10
C TYR A 50 7.97 -3.35 9.21
N ALA A 51 7.64 -4.55 9.68
CA ALA A 51 6.83 -5.52 8.95
C ALA A 51 5.63 -5.96 9.80
N VAL A 52 4.46 -5.95 9.19
CA VAL A 52 3.22 -6.46 9.79
C VAL A 52 2.84 -7.78 9.17
N THR A 53 2.46 -8.73 10.00
CA THR A 53 1.94 -10.02 9.56
C THR A 53 0.43 -9.94 9.26
N THR A 54 -0.09 -10.95 8.57
CA THR A 54 -1.54 -11.10 8.33
C THR A 54 -2.37 -11.25 9.62
N LYS A 55 -1.71 -11.50 10.76
CA LYS A 55 -2.34 -11.52 12.11
C LYS A 55 -2.19 -10.20 12.85
N GLY A 56 -1.62 -9.17 12.22
CA GLY A 56 -1.44 -7.86 12.84
C GLY A 56 -0.26 -7.77 13.80
N ILE A 57 0.65 -8.74 13.79
CA ILE A 57 1.84 -8.73 14.65
C ILE A 57 2.94 -7.92 13.97
N LEU A 58 3.58 -7.01 14.71
CA LEU A 58 4.60 -6.11 14.21
C LEU A 58 6.01 -6.63 14.53
N TYR A 59 6.87 -6.60 13.53
CA TYR A 59 8.30 -6.89 13.62
C TYR A 59 9.11 -5.69 13.15
N SER A 60 10.33 -5.55 13.64
CA SER A 60 11.28 -4.53 13.19
C SER A 60 12.63 -5.15 12.84
N SER A 61 13.37 -4.47 11.96
CA SER A 61 14.72 -4.86 11.53
C SER A 61 15.53 -3.63 11.12
N ALA A 62 16.79 -3.55 11.51
CA ALA A 62 17.68 -2.49 11.07
C ALA A 62 18.31 -2.78 9.69
N ASP A 63 18.38 -4.03 9.27
CA ASP A 63 19.13 -4.49 8.08
C ASP A 63 18.27 -5.20 7.04
N GLY A 64 16.99 -5.46 7.37
CA GLY A 64 16.08 -6.26 6.56
C GLY A 64 16.35 -7.77 6.60
N GLN A 65 17.31 -8.22 7.41
CA GLN A 65 17.70 -9.61 7.52
C GLN A 65 17.36 -10.21 8.88
N THR A 66 17.71 -9.51 9.95
CA THR A 66 17.41 -9.93 11.33
C THR A 66 16.20 -9.18 11.83
N TRP A 67 15.12 -9.90 12.10
CA TRP A 67 13.85 -9.33 12.55
C TRP A 67 13.57 -9.68 14.01
N SER A 68 13.02 -8.74 14.72
CA SER A 68 12.61 -8.90 16.12
C SER A 68 11.17 -8.48 16.31
N LEU A 69 10.46 -9.18 17.19
CA LEU A 69 9.12 -8.80 17.61
C LEU A 69 9.16 -7.39 18.25
N VAL A 70 8.25 -6.53 17.86
CA VAL A 70 8.04 -5.25 18.54
C VAL A 70 7.13 -5.49 19.73
N GLU A 71 7.74 -5.51 20.92
CA GLU A 71 7.02 -5.77 22.18
C GLU A 71 5.97 -4.67 22.44
N ASN A 72 4.83 -5.09 22.99
CA ASN A 72 3.70 -4.21 23.32
C ASN A 72 3.10 -3.43 22.12
N ALA A 73 3.37 -3.84 20.89
CA ALA A 73 2.66 -3.29 19.75
C ALA A 73 1.19 -3.75 19.77
N PRO A 74 0.24 -2.87 19.42
CA PRO A 74 -1.15 -3.28 19.27
C PRO A 74 -1.33 -4.19 18.05
N VAL A 75 -2.51 -4.79 17.90
CA VAL A 75 -2.87 -5.55 16.71
C VAL A 75 -3.05 -4.57 15.53
N ILE A 76 -2.15 -4.61 14.56
CA ILE A 76 -2.11 -3.70 13.43
C ILE A 76 -2.87 -4.30 12.24
N LYS A 77 -3.85 -3.57 11.73
CA LYS A 77 -4.55 -3.90 10.49
C LYS A 77 -3.83 -3.40 9.26
N ALA A 78 -3.26 -2.21 9.35
CA ALA A 78 -2.48 -1.61 8.29
C ALA A 78 -1.46 -0.61 8.83
N LEU A 79 -0.27 -0.61 8.25
CA LEU A 79 0.69 0.48 8.41
C LEU A 79 0.34 1.58 7.41
N LEU A 80 0.20 2.80 7.89
CA LEU A 80 -0.08 3.98 7.07
C LEU A 80 1.20 4.69 6.61
N GLY A 81 2.35 4.18 7.04
CA GLY A 81 3.63 4.80 6.78
C GLY A 81 3.94 5.95 7.74
N THR A 82 4.82 6.83 7.33
CA THR A 82 5.19 8.00 8.11
C THR A 82 4.24 9.14 7.79
N ILE A 83 3.52 9.61 8.81
CA ILE A 83 2.62 10.76 8.72
C ILE A 83 3.09 11.79 9.74
N ASP A 84 3.00 13.05 9.39
CA ASP A 84 3.19 14.15 10.32
C ASP A 84 2.00 14.20 11.29
N VAL A 85 2.27 14.06 12.58
CA VAL A 85 1.24 13.70 13.59
C VAL A 85 0.64 14.90 14.29
N GLU A 86 1.21 16.09 14.16
CA GLU A 86 0.79 17.24 14.95
C GLU A 86 0.37 18.46 14.12
N ASP A 87 -0.81 18.99 14.49
CA ASP A 87 -1.27 20.32 14.12
C ASP A 87 -0.49 21.44 14.86
N ASP A 88 0.50 21.08 15.69
CA ASP A 88 1.25 22.05 16.44
C ASP A 88 2.41 22.55 15.57
N PHE A 89 2.17 23.65 14.89
CA PHE A 89 3.21 24.52 14.35
C PHE A 89 4.03 25.07 15.52
N THR A 90 4.79 24.19 16.17
CA THR A 90 5.76 24.64 17.15
C THR A 90 6.75 25.57 16.46
N ALA A 91 7.26 26.54 17.19
CA ALA A 91 8.14 27.59 16.71
C ALA A 91 9.43 27.13 16.00
N THR A 92 9.64 25.83 15.86
CA THR A 92 10.76 25.18 15.17
C THR A 92 10.42 24.72 13.74
N GLY A 93 9.17 24.74 13.32
CA GLY A 93 8.76 24.40 11.95
C GLY A 93 9.01 22.94 11.53
N LYS A 94 9.37 22.06 12.44
CA LYS A 94 9.60 20.66 12.20
C LYS A 94 8.50 19.85 12.89
N GLN A 95 7.63 19.24 12.12
CA GLN A 95 6.64 18.30 12.66
C GLN A 95 7.34 17.00 13.02
N PRO A 96 7.05 16.39 14.19
CA PRO A 96 7.54 15.06 14.50
C PRO A 96 6.87 14.06 13.56
N SER A 97 7.68 13.26 12.90
CA SER A 97 7.18 12.13 12.12
C SER A 97 6.88 10.95 13.04
N ALA A 98 5.85 10.18 12.73
CA ALA A 98 5.50 8.99 13.47
C ALA A 98 5.13 7.84 12.53
N LEU A 99 5.42 6.60 12.94
CA LEU A 99 4.91 5.44 12.25
C LEU A 99 3.43 5.27 12.59
N SER A 100 2.57 5.53 11.63
CA SER A 100 1.13 5.52 11.79
C SER A 100 0.50 4.22 11.34
N ALA A 101 -0.60 3.85 11.98
CA ALA A 101 -1.29 2.60 11.71
C ALA A 101 -2.80 2.68 11.94
N VAL A 102 -3.51 1.78 11.28
CA VAL A 102 -4.85 1.36 11.68
C VAL A 102 -4.70 0.20 12.64
N ILE A 103 -5.29 0.34 13.81
CA ILE A 103 -5.22 -0.62 14.91
C ILE A 103 -6.58 -1.30 15.07
N ASP A 104 -6.58 -2.61 15.26
CA ASP A 104 -7.77 -3.37 15.65
C ASP A 104 -7.83 -3.49 17.17
N LYS A 105 -8.78 -2.79 17.75
CA LYS A 105 -9.08 -2.84 19.17
C LYS A 105 -10.36 -3.67 19.40
N ASN A 106 -10.20 -4.98 19.43
CA ASN A 106 -11.32 -5.92 19.65
C ASN A 106 -12.46 -5.74 18.61
N GLY A 107 -12.11 -5.63 17.36
CA GLY A 107 -13.06 -5.43 16.26
C GLY A 107 -13.44 -3.97 15.99
N THR A 108 -12.94 -3.03 16.80
CA THR A 108 -13.09 -1.59 16.57
C THR A 108 -11.82 -1.06 15.97
N LEU A 109 -11.93 -0.37 14.83
CA LEU A 109 -10.78 0.20 14.15
C LEU A 109 -10.50 1.61 14.65
N VAL A 110 -9.27 1.84 15.08
CA VAL A 110 -8.81 3.13 15.57
C VAL A 110 -7.51 3.54 14.86
N TYR A 111 -7.32 4.84 14.72
CA TYR A 111 -6.03 5.37 14.34
C TYR A 111 -5.06 5.26 15.51
N GLY A 112 -3.82 4.91 15.23
CA GLY A 112 -2.74 4.92 16.21
C GLY A 112 -1.40 5.23 15.58
N TYR A 113 -0.46 5.59 16.40
CA TYR A 113 0.90 5.90 15.96
C TYR A 113 1.95 5.53 17.01
N MET A 114 3.13 5.20 16.53
CA MET A 114 4.31 4.97 17.36
C MET A 114 5.18 6.22 17.31
N ASN A 115 5.46 6.80 18.47
CA ASN A 115 6.29 7.99 18.58
C ASN A 115 7.80 7.63 18.55
N GLU A 116 8.67 8.65 18.60
CA GLU A 116 10.14 8.50 18.62
C GLU A 116 10.63 7.63 19.80
N ALA A 117 9.94 7.66 20.94
CA ALA A 117 10.24 6.81 22.09
C ALA A 117 9.80 5.35 21.90
N LYS A 118 9.32 4.97 20.72
CA LYS A 118 8.80 3.64 20.36
C LYS A 118 7.57 3.22 21.18
N VAL A 119 6.81 4.19 21.67
CA VAL A 119 5.56 3.98 22.39
C VAL A 119 4.38 4.18 21.46
N TRP A 120 3.47 3.21 21.45
CA TRP A 120 2.23 3.27 20.70
C TRP A 120 1.20 4.14 21.42
N ASN A 121 0.63 5.07 20.68
CA ASN A 121 -0.47 5.91 21.11
C ASN A 121 -1.71 5.55 20.30
N GLU A 122 -2.79 5.24 20.98
CA GLU A 122 -4.09 4.99 20.35
C GLU A 122 -4.90 6.28 20.34
N GLY A 123 -5.67 6.44 19.30
CA GLY A 123 -6.37 7.71 19.07
C GLY A 123 -7.82 7.52 18.59
N THR A 124 -8.16 8.20 17.54
CA THR A 124 -9.52 8.44 17.06
C THR A 124 -10.13 7.20 16.38
N LEU A 125 -11.42 6.97 16.59
CA LEU A 125 -12.22 6.03 15.81
C LEU A 125 -12.22 6.41 14.35
N LEU A 126 -12.09 5.42 13.48
CA LEU A 126 -12.15 5.65 12.03
C LEU A 126 -13.61 5.72 11.55
N ASN A 127 -13.81 6.44 10.46
CA ASN A 127 -15.11 6.64 9.86
C ASN A 127 -15.76 5.31 9.47
N GLU A 128 -17.07 5.25 9.60
CA GLU A 128 -17.85 4.11 9.14
C GLU A 128 -17.76 3.98 7.59
N GLY A 129 -17.66 2.74 7.11
CA GLY A 129 -17.58 2.47 5.65
C GLY A 129 -16.20 2.63 5.03
N PHE A 130 -15.18 3.03 5.80
CA PHE A 130 -13.81 3.10 5.33
C PHE A 130 -13.29 1.69 4.98
N PRO A 131 -12.66 1.49 3.80
CA PRO A 131 -12.21 0.18 3.35
C PRO A 131 -10.91 -0.24 4.05
N LEU A 132 -10.99 -0.88 5.20
CA LEU A 132 -9.83 -1.18 6.04
C LEU A 132 -9.36 -2.63 6.02
N THR A 133 -10.10 -3.55 5.43
CA THR A 133 -9.77 -4.98 5.49
C THR A 133 -9.04 -5.48 4.26
N GLY A 134 -9.10 -4.77 3.17
CA GLY A 134 -8.47 -5.14 1.91
C GLY A 134 -7.54 -4.05 1.40
N PHE A 135 -6.42 -3.83 2.09
CA PHE A 135 -5.44 -2.87 1.63
C PHE A 135 -4.78 -3.35 0.35
N GLY A 136 -5.33 -2.91 -0.75
CA GLY A 136 -4.63 -3.02 -2.01
C GLY A 136 -3.46 -2.07 -2.05
N ASN A 137 -3.68 -0.80 -1.80
CA ASN A 137 -2.61 0.20 -1.82
C ASN A 137 -2.97 1.44 -1.01
N LEU A 138 -2.09 1.74 -0.08
CA LEU A 138 -1.90 3.08 0.43
C LEU A 138 -0.94 3.80 -0.50
N SER A 139 -1.37 4.90 -1.08
CA SER A 139 -0.57 5.73 -1.95
C SER A 139 -0.41 7.11 -1.35
N TYR A 140 0.78 7.66 -1.46
CA TYR A 140 1.06 9.03 -1.09
C TYR A 140 0.75 9.95 -2.26
N ASN A 141 0.05 11.05 -1.99
CA ASN A 141 -0.27 12.08 -2.97
C ASN A 141 0.36 13.41 -2.54
N SER A 142 1.39 13.85 -3.25
CA SER A 142 2.11 15.08 -2.96
C SER A 142 1.43 16.34 -3.55
N MET A 143 0.56 16.19 -4.56
CA MET A 143 -0.03 17.30 -5.31
C MET A 143 -0.92 18.22 -4.46
N PHE A 144 -1.69 17.63 -3.55
CA PHE A 144 -2.71 18.35 -2.80
C PHE A 144 -2.51 18.16 -1.30
N ARG A 145 -1.44 18.70 -0.73
CA ARG A 145 -1.18 18.71 0.71
C ARG A 145 -0.75 17.36 1.30
N ALA A 146 0.15 16.63 0.66
CA ALA A 146 0.77 15.47 1.28
C ALA A 146 -0.25 14.53 1.96
N ARG A 147 -1.14 13.92 1.17
CA ARG A 147 -2.20 13.03 1.66
C ARG A 147 -1.88 11.57 1.45
N LEU A 148 -2.37 10.74 2.37
CA LEU A 148 -2.54 9.31 2.09
C LEU A 148 -3.86 9.09 1.38
N LEU A 149 -3.82 8.26 0.35
CA LEU A 149 -4.97 7.87 -0.45
C LEU A 149 -5.17 6.36 -0.37
N VAL A 150 -6.40 5.94 -0.14
CA VAL A 150 -6.83 4.54 -0.25
C VAL A 150 -7.92 4.46 -1.30
N VAL A 151 -7.75 3.57 -2.26
CA VAL A 151 -8.73 3.36 -3.34
C VAL A 151 -9.19 1.92 -3.33
N ALA A 152 -10.51 1.72 -3.44
CA ALA A 152 -11.17 0.41 -3.46
C ALA A 152 -10.83 -0.45 -2.21
N GLY A 153 -10.91 -1.75 -2.32
CA GLY A 153 -10.62 -2.67 -1.21
C GLY A 153 -11.88 -3.24 -0.58
N ARG A 154 -11.80 -3.63 0.69
CA ARG A 154 -12.93 -4.21 1.42
C ARG A 154 -13.29 -3.37 2.63
N ASP A 155 -14.58 -3.19 2.85
CA ASP A 155 -15.12 -2.51 4.03
C ASP A 155 -15.11 -3.42 5.28
N LYS A 156 -15.60 -2.90 6.40
CA LYS A 156 -15.71 -3.62 7.67
C LYS A 156 -16.54 -4.91 7.59
N ASP A 157 -17.48 -4.98 6.66
CA ASP A 157 -18.34 -6.13 6.42
C ASP A 157 -17.74 -7.10 5.38
N ASN A 158 -16.46 -6.90 5.03
CA ASN A 158 -15.71 -7.67 4.04
C ASN A 158 -16.28 -7.61 2.61
N LYS A 159 -17.06 -6.58 2.30
CA LYS A 159 -17.60 -6.32 0.95
C LYS A 159 -16.63 -5.48 0.14
N LEU A 160 -16.49 -5.80 -1.14
CA LEU A 160 -15.70 -4.98 -2.06
C LEU A 160 -16.31 -3.59 -2.22
N THR A 161 -15.43 -2.60 -2.36
CA THR A 161 -15.80 -1.20 -2.58
C THR A 161 -15.16 -0.67 -3.86
N ASN A 162 -15.71 0.44 -4.35
CA ASN A 162 -15.12 1.27 -5.42
C ASN A 162 -14.96 2.72 -4.95
N THR A 163 -14.82 2.92 -3.65
CA THR A 163 -14.64 4.26 -3.05
C THR A 163 -13.18 4.66 -3.01
N ALA A 164 -12.94 5.97 -3.01
CA ALA A 164 -11.63 6.54 -2.69
C ALA A 164 -11.71 7.38 -1.43
N TRP A 165 -10.72 7.25 -0.57
CA TRP A 165 -10.61 7.96 0.70
C TRP A 165 -9.24 8.58 0.84
N ALA A 166 -9.17 9.77 1.46
CA ALA A 166 -7.89 10.42 1.74
C ALA A 166 -7.84 10.98 3.15
N THR A 167 -6.63 11.10 3.67
CA THR A 167 -6.34 11.74 4.94
C THR A 167 -5.05 12.55 4.85
N GLU A 168 -4.96 13.64 5.59
CA GLU A 168 -3.74 14.43 5.76
C GLU A 168 -2.95 13.97 7.01
N ASP A 169 -3.65 13.48 8.02
CA ASP A 169 -3.10 13.18 9.35
C ASP A 169 -3.28 11.71 9.80
N GLY A 170 -3.97 10.90 9.03
CA GLY A 170 -4.31 9.51 9.38
C GLY A 170 -5.49 9.37 10.36
N ARG A 171 -5.96 10.46 10.96
CA ARG A 171 -7.00 10.47 11.98
C ARG A 171 -8.38 10.69 11.39
N VAL A 172 -8.49 11.66 10.50
CA VAL A 172 -9.74 12.01 9.82
C VAL A 172 -9.63 11.63 8.36
N TRP A 173 -10.54 10.79 7.91
CA TRP A 173 -10.59 10.32 6.54
C TRP A 173 -11.80 10.92 5.82
N ALA A 174 -11.55 11.55 4.69
CA ALA A 174 -12.57 12.10 3.81
C ALA A 174 -12.82 11.14 2.66
N LYS A 175 -14.09 10.81 2.41
CA LYS A 175 -14.49 10.10 1.21
C LYS A 175 -14.40 11.06 0.03
N LEU A 176 -13.60 10.73 -0.98
CA LEU A 176 -13.39 11.54 -2.18
C LEU A 176 -14.28 11.09 -3.33
N THR A 177 -14.44 9.77 -3.50
CA THR A 177 -15.21 9.17 -4.59
C THR A 177 -16.22 8.21 -3.99
N ASP A 178 -17.48 8.34 -4.40
CA ASP A 178 -18.58 7.48 -3.97
C ASP A 178 -18.82 6.32 -4.93
N ASP A 179 -19.52 5.30 -4.46
CA ASP A 179 -19.93 4.13 -5.24
C ASP A 179 -20.67 4.50 -6.52
N GLU A 180 -21.46 5.60 -6.48
CA GLU A 180 -22.26 6.06 -7.61
C GLU A 180 -21.47 6.85 -8.66
N THR A 181 -20.33 7.43 -8.27
CA THR A 181 -19.53 8.31 -9.13
C THR A 181 -18.22 7.65 -9.59
N ALA A 182 -17.84 6.54 -9.00
CA ALA A 182 -16.64 5.81 -9.40
C ALA A 182 -16.80 5.24 -10.82
N PRO A 183 -15.84 5.47 -11.73
CA PRO A 183 -15.88 4.91 -13.07
C PRO A 183 -15.38 3.48 -13.15
N PHE A 184 -15.00 2.88 -12.02
CA PHE A 184 -14.46 1.53 -11.91
C PHE A 184 -15.35 0.67 -11.00
N ASP A 185 -15.32 -0.62 -11.26
CA ASP A 185 -16.08 -1.62 -10.49
C ASP A 185 -15.52 -1.79 -9.07
N LYS A 186 -16.33 -2.37 -8.20
CA LYS A 186 -15.93 -2.79 -6.86
C LYS A 186 -14.84 -3.85 -6.96
N GLN A 187 -13.71 -3.60 -6.29
CA GLN A 187 -12.51 -4.41 -6.47
C GLN A 187 -11.56 -4.32 -5.27
N GLU A 188 -10.61 -5.22 -5.22
CA GLU A 188 -9.52 -5.20 -4.24
C GLU A 188 -8.17 -5.43 -4.90
N GLY A 189 -7.10 -5.09 -4.19
CA GLY A 189 -5.75 -5.31 -4.70
C GLY A 189 -5.37 -4.42 -5.87
N VAL A 190 -5.95 -3.22 -5.97
CA VAL A 190 -5.54 -2.20 -6.93
C VAL A 190 -4.12 -1.73 -6.65
N ALA A 191 -3.40 -1.28 -7.67
CA ALA A 191 -2.10 -0.65 -7.53
C ALA A 191 -2.22 0.83 -7.87
N VAL A 192 -1.91 1.71 -6.91
CA VAL A 192 -2.03 3.16 -7.09
C VAL A 192 -0.66 3.82 -6.90
N ALA A 193 -0.31 4.71 -7.81
CA ALA A 193 0.91 5.52 -7.71
C ALA A 193 0.69 6.92 -8.25
N GLU A 194 1.39 7.88 -7.64
CA GLU A 194 1.56 9.21 -8.20
C GLU A 194 2.67 9.20 -9.26
N TYR A 195 2.40 9.78 -10.40
CA TYR A 195 3.35 9.96 -11.47
C TYR A 195 3.02 11.24 -12.25
N ASP A 196 4.00 12.12 -12.41
CA ASP A 196 3.87 13.35 -13.19
C ASP A 196 2.63 14.18 -12.78
N ASP A 197 2.49 14.43 -11.49
CA ASP A 197 1.39 15.16 -10.86
C ASP A 197 -0.01 14.56 -11.14
N LYS A 198 -0.11 13.28 -11.32
CA LYS A 198 -1.36 12.55 -11.52
C LYS A 198 -1.35 11.24 -10.75
N MET A 199 -2.52 10.81 -10.31
CA MET A 199 -2.68 9.51 -9.70
C MET A 199 -3.09 8.49 -10.77
N PHE A 200 -2.34 7.42 -10.87
CA PHE A 200 -2.65 6.28 -11.73
C PHE A 200 -3.07 5.08 -10.88
N MET A 201 -4.16 4.44 -11.25
CA MET A 201 -4.62 3.21 -10.63
C MET A 201 -4.66 2.11 -11.70
N LEU A 202 -3.92 1.04 -11.47
CA LEU A 202 -4.13 -0.23 -12.16
C LEU A 202 -5.23 -0.99 -11.43
N SER A 203 -6.19 -1.52 -12.20
CA SER A 203 -7.31 -2.28 -11.66
C SER A 203 -6.85 -3.50 -10.87
N GLY A 204 -7.67 -3.86 -9.90
CA GLY A 204 -7.48 -5.02 -9.04
C GLY A 204 -8.29 -6.23 -9.50
N ILE A 205 -8.83 -6.95 -8.54
CA ILE A 205 -9.68 -8.13 -8.74
C ILE A 205 -11.12 -7.77 -8.31
N ASP A 206 -12.07 -8.00 -9.20
CA ASP A 206 -13.49 -7.73 -9.03
C ASP A 206 -14.21 -8.79 -8.17
N GLU A 207 -15.53 -8.66 -8.02
CA GLU A 207 -16.37 -9.61 -7.28
C GLU A 207 -16.42 -10.99 -7.93
N ALA A 208 -16.21 -11.09 -9.24
CA ALA A 208 -16.11 -12.37 -9.94
C ALA A 208 -14.74 -13.06 -9.75
N GLY A 209 -13.83 -12.41 -9.03
CA GLY A 209 -12.49 -12.93 -8.78
C GLY A 209 -11.55 -12.77 -9.96
N LYS A 210 -11.83 -11.87 -10.89
CA LYS A 210 -11.08 -11.64 -12.12
C LYS A 210 -10.36 -10.29 -12.08
N ALA A 211 -9.12 -10.28 -12.54
CA ALA A 211 -8.36 -9.05 -12.71
C ALA A 211 -8.67 -8.36 -14.05
N SER A 212 -8.66 -7.01 -14.05
CA SER A 212 -8.66 -6.19 -15.25
C SER A 212 -7.27 -5.60 -15.52
N SER A 213 -7.01 -5.24 -16.78
CA SER A 213 -5.83 -4.46 -17.18
C SER A 213 -6.13 -2.97 -17.34
N ASP A 214 -7.31 -2.52 -16.95
CA ASP A 214 -7.70 -1.13 -17.05
C ASP A 214 -6.83 -0.25 -16.18
N ILE A 215 -6.50 0.92 -16.70
CA ILE A 215 -5.76 1.95 -15.99
C ILE A 215 -6.67 3.17 -15.88
N TYR A 216 -6.88 3.61 -14.66
CA TYR A 216 -7.62 4.82 -14.36
C TYR A 216 -6.66 5.93 -13.98
N LEU A 217 -7.06 7.16 -14.29
CA LEU A 217 -6.31 8.38 -14.07
C LEU A 217 -7.14 9.37 -13.26
N SER A 218 -6.54 9.96 -12.25
CA SER A 218 -7.05 11.14 -11.55
C SER A 218 -6.07 12.29 -11.69
N ARG A 219 -6.58 13.49 -12.01
CA ARG A 219 -5.81 14.73 -12.12
C ARG A 219 -6.07 15.70 -10.96
N ASP A 220 -6.84 15.29 -9.99
CA ASP A 220 -7.29 16.09 -8.85
C ASP A 220 -7.11 15.38 -7.51
N GLY A 221 -6.09 14.54 -7.42
CA GLY A 221 -5.70 13.90 -6.17
C GLY A 221 -6.63 12.79 -5.71
N GLY A 222 -7.31 12.10 -6.62
CA GLY A 222 -8.17 10.96 -6.33
C GLY A 222 -9.65 11.31 -6.10
N VAL A 223 -10.05 12.55 -6.41
CA VAL A 223 -11.47 12.97 -6.31
C VAL A 223 -12.26 12.44 -7.50
N ASN A 224 -11.79 12.73 -8.70
CA ASN A 224 -12.40 12.25 -9.93
C ASN A 224 -11.45 11.33 -10.67
N TRP A 225 -12.00 10.24 -11.16
CA TRP A 225 -11.27 9.24 -11.91
C TRP A 225 -11.88 9.09 -13.30
N SER A 226 -11.05 8.77 -14.27
CA SER A 226 -11.48 8.40 -15.62
C SER A 226 -10.65 7.24 -16.13
N LEU A 227 -11.23 6.40 -16.98
CA LEU A 227 -10.42 5.43 -17.72
C LEU A 227 -9.35 6.19 -18.49
N SER A 228 -8.11 5.76 -18.40
CA SER A 228 -7.00 6.45 -19.06
C SER A 228 -7.19 6.42 -20.57
N ASP A 229 -7.25 7.60 -21.17
CA ASP A 229 -7.26 7.82 -22.61
C ASP A 229 -5.84 7.82 -23.21
N THR A 230 -4.85 7.76 -22.36
CA THR A 230 -3.46 7.63 -22.79
C THR A 230 -3.25 6.28 -23.46
N LEU A 231 -2.62 6.27 -24.63
CA LEU A 231 -2.26 5.04 -25.31
C LEU A 231 -1.33 4.21 -24.43
N VAL A 232 -1.88 3.23 -23.75
CA VAL A 232 -1.12 2.28 -22.94
C VAL A 232 -0.80 1.09 -23.83
N VAL A 233 0.47 0.96 -24.20
CA VAL A 233 0.96 -0.21 -24.92
C VAL A 233 1.43 -1.23 -23.87
N MET A 234 0.53 -2.16 -23.53
CA MET A 234 0.91 -3.31 -22.72
C MET A 234 1.56 -4.37 -23.61
N PRO A 235 2.72 -4.93 -23.21
CA PRO A 235 3.28 -6.08 -23.90
C PRO A 235 2.27 -7.24 -23.95
N GLN A 236 2.33 -8.04 -24.99
CA GLN A 236 1.41 -9.19 -25.16
C GLN A 236 1.48 -10.18 -24.01
N GLU A 237 2.63 -10.29 -23.37
CA GLU A 237 2.90 -11.17 -22.24
C GLU A 237 2.39 -10.58 -20.90
N PHE A 238 1.98 -9.30 -20.90
CA PHE A 238 1.43 -8.68 -19.70
C PHE A 238 0.05 -9.26 -19.41
N LYS A 239 -0.09 -9.81 -18.22
CA LYS A 239 -1.36 -10.35 -17.75
C LYS A 239 -2.02 -9.40 -16.77
N ALA A 240 -3.32 -9.18 -16.91
CA ALA A 240 -4.12 -8.46 -15.94
C ALA A 240 -3.93 -9.05 -14.55
N ARG A 241 -3.79 -8.19 -13.55
CA ARG A 241 -3.42 -8.64 -12.19
C ARG A 241 -3.89 -7.69 -11.11
N GLY A 242 -4.33 -8.25 -10.01
CA GLY A 242 -4.48 -7.52 -8.75
C GLY A 242 -3.38 -7.89 -7.75
N PHE A 243 -3.37 -7.19 -6.61
CA PHE A 243 -2.40 -7.40 -5.52
C PHE A 243 -0.93 -7.23 -5.93
N SER A 244 -0.68 -6.38 -6.91
CA SER A 244 0.67 -5.97 -7.29
C SER A 244 1.12 -4.80 -6.43
N SER A 245 2.43 -4.72 -6.17
CA SER A 245 3.04 -3.52 -5.62
C SER A 245 3.55 -2.64 -6.76
N ILE A 246 3.41 -1.33 -6.62
CA ILE A 246 3.91 -0.36 -7.58
C ILE A 246 4.92 0.56 -6.92
N TYR A 247 5.94 0.94 -7.66
CA TYR A 247 6.97 1.89 -7.25
C TYR A 247 7.34 2.79 -8.42
N VAL A 248 7.46 4.08 -8.17
CA VAL A 248 7.95 5.06 -9.15
C VAL A 248 9.31 5.55 -8.69
N ASP A 249 10.32 5.42 -9.55
CA ASP A 249 11.67 5.87 -9.22
C ASP A 249 11.87 7.37 -9.54
N LYS A 250 13.01 7.90 -9.13
CA LYS A 250 13.40 9.31 -9.36
C LYS A 250 13.55 9.68 -10.85
N ASP A 251 13.69 8.70 -11.72
CA ASP A 251 13.83 8.88 -13.18
C ASP A 251 12.48 8.67 -13.90
N ASN A 252 11.39 8.61 -13.13
CA ASN A 252 10.02 8.43 -13.58
C ASN A 252 9.80 7.10 -14.34
N TYR A 253 10.43 6.04 -13.91
CA TYR A 253 10.02 4.70 -14.29
C TYR A 253 9.09 4.10 -13.24
N MET A 254 7.99 3.54 -13.72
CA MET A 254 7.08 2.74 -12.90
C MET A 254 7.53 1.28 -12.89
N TYR A 255 7.62 0.69 -11.73
CA TYR A 255 7.87 -0.73 -11.53
C TYR A 255 6.64 -1.38 -10.92
N LEU A 256 6.19 -2.46 -11.51
CA LEU A 256 5.08 -3.25 -11.02
C LEU A 256 5.58 -4.64 -10.64
N PHE A 257 5.36 -5.04 -9.40
CA PHE A 257 5.89 -6.28 -8.83
C PHE A 257 4.77 -7.29 -8.57
N GLY A 258 4.94 -8.49 -9.07
CA GLY A 258 4.11 -9.65 -8.73
C GLY A 258 2.64 -9.50 -9.11
N GLY A 259 1.78 -9.82 -8.16
CA GLY A 259 0.33 -9.86 -8.33
C GLY A 259 -0.21 -11.25 -8.66
N LYS A 260 -1.51 -11.34 -8.90
CA LYS A 260 -2.20 -12.56 -9.31
C LYS A 260 -3.33 -12.26 -10.30
N GLU A 261 -3.62 -13.19 -11.20
CA GLU A 261 -4.64 -13.00 -12.26
C GLU A 261 -6.07 -13.17 -11.73
N THR A 262 -6.24 -14.04 -10.75
CA THR A 262 -7.54 -14.33 -10.11
C THR A 262 -7.34 -14.58 -8.62
N ASN A 263 -8.43 -14.65 -7.86
CA ASN A 263 -8.36 -15.00 -6.43
C ASN A 263 -7.75 -16.37 -6.17
N SER A 264 -7.86 -17.29 -7.11
CA SER A 264 -7.38 -18.68 -7.01
C SER A 264 -6.08 -18.95 -7.75
N SER A 265 -5.55 -17.98 -8.52
CA SER A 265 -4.32 -18.18 -9.28
C SER A 265 -3.07 -18.11 -8.40
N ASN A 266 -2.01 -18.72 -8.89
CA ASN A 266 -0.69 -18.56 -8.29
C ASN A 266 -0.21 -17.12 -8.42
N VAL A 267 0.67 -16.72 -7.50
CA VAL A 267 1.33 -15.41 -7.56
C VAL A 267 2.23 -15.34 -8.78
N LEU A 268 2.14 -14.25 -9.52
CA LEU A 268 3.03 -13.95 -10.64
C LEU A 268 4.39 -13.49 -10.08
N ASN A 269 5.46 -14.04 -10.59
CA ASN A 269 6.84 -13.71 -10.19
C ASN A 269 7.52 -12.71 -11.14
N GLN A 270 6.73 -11.93 -11.86
CA GLN A 270 7.20 -10.99 -12.86
C GLN A 270 7.38 -9.60 -12.26
N ILE A 271 8.39 -8.90 -12.75
CA ILE A 271 8.58 -7.46 -12.53
C ILE A 271 8.47 -6.78 -13.88
N TRP A 272 7.58 -5.81 -13.96
CA TRP A 272 7.40 -4.98 -15.15
C TRP A 272 7.94 -3.59 -14.88
N ARG A 273 8.58 -3.00 -15.89
CA ARG A 273 9.02 -1.61 -15.86
C ARG A 273 8.39 -0.88 -17.03
N GLY A 274 7.73 0.21 -16.75
CA GLY A 274 7.11 1.08 -17.73
C GLY A 274 7.54 2.53 -17.56
N ARG A 275 7.25 3.35 -18.56
CA ARG A 275 7.44 4.79 -18.52
C ARG A 275 6.34 5.44 -19.34
N ILE A 276 5.79 6.55 -18.84
CA ILE A 276 4.90 7.38 -19.64
C ILE A 276 5.76 8.16 -20.63
N ASN A 277 5.48 8.00 -21.91
CA ASN A 277 6.16 8.76 -22.95
C ASN A 277 5.52 10.15 -23.08
N ARG A 278 6.30 11.19 -22.81
CA ARG A 278 5.85 12.59 -22.88
C ARG A 278 5.79 13.15 -24.30
N LEU A 279 6.13 12.36 -25.30
CA LEU A 279 6.07 12.79 -26.70
C LEU A 279 4.62 12.68 -27.22
N GLY A 280 3.81 13.71 -26.96
CA GLY A 280 2.44 13.73 -27.47
C GLY A 280 1.42 14.55 -26.70
N PHE A 281 1.87 15.44 -25.81
CA PHE A 281 0.97 16.37 -25.11
C PHE A 281 1.43 17.80 -25.30
#